data_e52f8e2f93ec806e0f543370a42d5f97
#
_entry.id   e52f8e2f93ec806e0f543370a42d5f97
#
_cell.length_a   1.000
_cell.length_b   1.000
_cell.length_c   1.000
_cell.angle_alpha   90.00
_cell.angle_beta   90.00
_cell.angle_gamma   90.00
#
_symmetry.space_group_name_H-M   'P 1'
#
loop_
_entity.id
_entity.type
_entity.pdbx_description
1 polymer ?
#
loop_
_entity_poly.entity_id
_entity_poly.type
_entity_poly.pdbx_seq_one_letter_code
_entity_poly.pdbx_strand_id
1 'polypeptide(L)'
;MEETQQWFVMRDLCRGLANQYTYEKLASQGFETFAPTVARRKTFRGKVVIVKRPYIRDLFFIHSTFSELQSAMTPGCRFQFRYRLGVSPPAPIVVPTKVMENFIRVVTESESPEYIPSESIPRDVRNRLIRVVGGPLDGVEGMLKTIRGSKYKSLYVELPGIMAISTVSQFDYIQLLDK
;
A
#
# COMPACT_ATOMS: atom_id res chain seq x y z
N MET A 1 12.87 -4.26 -26.46
CA MET A 1 11.78 -3.46 -25.89
C MET A 1 12.10 -3.27 -24.42
N GLU A 2 12.24 -2.04 -23.96
CA GLU A 2 12.39 -1.78 -22.53
C GLU A 2 11.12 -2.23 -21.81
N GLU A 3 11.25 -3.19 -20.90
CA GLU A 3 10.15 -3.57 -20.04
C GLU A 3 9.87 -2.43 -19.06
N THR A 4 8.61 -2.03 -18.98
CA THR A 4 8.19 -0.97 -18.06
C THR A 4 8.24 -1.46 -16.63
N GLN A 5 8.87 -0.70 -15.75
CA GLN A 5 8.82 -0.95 -14.30
C GLN A 5 7.40 -0.72 -13.78
N GLN A 6 6.95 -1.61 -12.91
CA GLN A 6 5.60 -1.62 -12.35
C GLN A 6 5.62 -2.06 -10.89
N TRP A 7 4.62 -1.67 -10.14
CA TRP A 7 4.40 -2.16 -8.78
C TRP A 7 3.65 -3.51 -8.82
N PHE A 8 4.38 -4.59 -8.57
CA PHE A 8 3.80 -5.92 -8.46
C PHE A 8 3.34 -6.22 -7.05
N VAL A 9 2.19 -6.90 -6.95
CA VAL A 9 1.66 -7.40 -5.69
C VAL A 9 2.24 -8.78 -5.43
N MET A 10 2.96 -8.92 -4.33
CA MET A 10 3.71 -10.12 -4.00
C MET A 10 3.16 -10.82 -2.76
N ARG A 11 3.36 -12.11 -2.70
CA ARG A 11 3.10 -12.94 -1.52
C ARG A 11 4.41 -13.38 -0.90
N ASP A 12 4.56 -13.10 0.41
CA ASP A 12 5.67 -13.58 1.22
C ASP A 12 5.35 -15.01 1.73
N LEU A 13 6.21 -15.96 1.40
CA LEU A 13 6.09 -17.35 1.80
C LEU A 13 6.84 -17.66 3.12
N CYS A 14 7.58 -16.69 3.68
CA CYS A 14 8.38 -16.87 4.90
C CYS A 14 7.56 -17.06 6.18
N ARG A 15 6.24 -16.87 6.16
CA ARG A 15 5.31 -17.08 7.29
C ARG A 15 5.82 -16.60 8.66
N GLY A 16 6.72 -15.63 8.70
CA GLY A 16 7.26 -15.06 9.95
C GLY A 16 8.22 -15.95 10.73
N LEU A 17 8.77 -17.00 10.11
CA LEU A 17 9.78 -17.89 10.71
C LEU A 17 11.21 -17.35 10.58
N ALA A 18 11.42 -16.34 9.75
CA ALA A 18 12.72 -15.69 9.59
C ALA A 18 12.83 -14.46 10.49
N ASN A 19 14.04 -14.12 10.92
CA ASN A 19 14.34 -12.89 11.67
C ASN A 19 14.17 -11.62 10.83
N GLN A 20 13.97 -11.76 9.53
CA GLN A 20 13.84 -10.69 8.56
C GLN A 20 12.73 -11.02 7.56
N TYR A 21 11.89 -10.03 7.23
CA TYR A 21 10.87 -10.18 6.20
C TYR A 21 11.50 -10.20 4.79
N THR A 22 10.83 -10.88 3.87
CA THR A 22 11.31 -11.00 2.48
C THR A 22 11.47 -9.65 1.81
N TYR A 23 10.55 -8.71 2.02
CA TYR A 23 10.64 -7.37 1.44
C TYR A 23 11.85 -6.58 1.96
N GLU A 24 12.24 -6.74 3.24
CA GLU A 24 13.43 -6.11 3.80
C GLU A 24 14.72 -6.67 3.17
N LYS A 25 14.75 -7.99 2.97
CA LYS A 25 15.87 -8.65 2.29
C LYS A 25 16.01 -8.18 0.85
N LEU A 26 14.90 -8.10 0.11
CA LEU A 26 14.90 -7.61 -1.28
C LEU A 26 15.31 -6.14 -1.36
N ALA A 27 14.87 -5.31 -0.40
CA ALA A 27 15.32 -3.92 -0.29
C ALA A 27 16.84 -3.82 -0.09
N SER A 28 17.44 -4.69 0.72
CA SER A 28 18.89 -4.74 0.90
C SER A 28 19.64 -5.20 -0.34
N GLN A 29 18.97 -5.86 -1.28
CA GLN A 29 19.50 -6.26 -2.59
C GLN A 29 19.32 -5.20 -3.69
N GLY A 30 18.74 -4.03 -3.34
CA GLY A 30 18.57 -2.92 -4.28
C GLY A 30 17.17 -2.82 -4.92
N PHE A 31 16.25 -3.71 -4.59
CA PHE A 31 14.87 -3.59 -5.07
C PHE A 31 14.09 -2.52 -4.28
N GLU A 32 13.30 -1.74 -4.98
CA GLU A 32 12.34 -0.84 -4.36
C GLU A 32 11.13 -1.65 -3.87
N THR A 33 10.98 -1.76 -2.55
CA THR A 33 9.91 -2.55 -1.92
C THR A 33 9.09 -1.72 -0.96
N PHE A 34 7.83 -2.08 -0.79
CA PHE A 34 6.93 -1.48 0.18
C PHE A 34 6.05 -2.54 0.83
N ALA A 35 5.92 -2.48 2.15
CA ALA A 35 4.96 -3.29 2.90
C ALA A 35 4.19 -2.40 3.88
N PRO A 36 2.84 -2.38 3.82
CA PRO A 36 2.03 -1.69 4.82
C PRO A 36 2.29 -2.27 6.20
N THR A 37 2.83 -1.49 7.14
CA THR A 37 3.19 -1.97 8.47
C THR A 37 2.42 -1.24 9.56
N VAL A 38 2.11 -1.94 10.64
CA VAL A 38 1.49 -1.41 11.85
C VAL A 38 2.38 -1.65 13.06
N ALA A 39 2.41 -0.67 13.96
CA ALA A 39 3.06 -0.82 15.26
C ALA A 39 2.23 -1.74 16.16
N ARG A 40 2.84 -2.79 16.69
CA ARG A 40 2.20 -3.72 17.64
C ARG A 40 3.04 -3.84 18.90
N ARG A 41 2.36 -3.89 20.03
CA ARG A 41 2.99 -4.20 21.32
C ARG A 41 3.31 -5.70 21.40
N LYS A 42 4.53 -6.04 21.77
CA LYS A 42 4.97 -7.42 22.04
C LYS A 42 5.68 -7.45 23.39
N THR A 43 5.36 -8.43 24.21
CA THR A 43 6.11 -8.68 25.44
C THR A 43 7.29 -9.59 25.12
N PHE A 44 8.50 -9.12 25.43
CA PHE A 44 9.73 -9.88 25.29
C PHE A 44 10.52 -9.82 26.59
N ARG A 45 10.78 -10.96 27.19
CA ARG A 45 11.47 -11.09 28.50
C ARG A 45 10.90 -10.16 29.57
N GLY A 46 9.56 -10.10 29.69
CA GLY A 46 8.86 -9.27 30.68
C GLY A 46 8.81 -7.76 30.36
N LYS A 47 9.42 -7.32 29.24
CA LYS A 47 9.36 -5.92 28.79
C LYS A 47 8.44 -5.77 27.59
N VAL A 48 7.65 -4.70 27.59
CA VAL A 48 6.82 -4.34 26.44
C VAL A 48 7.67 -3.60 25.43
N VAL A 49 7.75 -4.12 24.21
CA VAL A 49 8.43 -3.54 23.07
C VAL A 49 7.44 -3.27 21.95
N ILE A 50 7.63 -2.18 21.22
CA ILE A 50 6.84 -1.88 20.02
C ILE A 50 7.59 -2.46 18.82
N VAL A 51 6.93 -3.30 18.06
CA VAL A 51 7.47 -3.90 16.83
C VAL A 51 6.60 -3.52 15.65
N LYS A 52 7.22 -3.15 14.52
CA LYS A 52 6.52 -2.96 13.25
C LYS A 52 6.29 -4.32 12.61
N ARG A 53 5.06 -4.57 12.17
CA ARG A 53 4.69 -5.81 11.46
C ARG A 53 3.81 -5.48 10.27
N PRO A 54 3.89 -6.26 9.17
CA PRO A 54 2.98 -6.08 8.04
C PRO A 54 1.52 -6.14 8.51
N TYR A 55 0.71 -5.23 7.99
CA TYR A 55 -0.74 -5.20 8.23
C TYR A 55 -1.41 -6.45 7.70
N ILE A 56 -1.12 -6.81 6.45
CA ILE A 56 -1.45 -8.10 5.87
C ILE A 56 -0.17 -8.94 5.86
N ARG A 57 -0.18 -10.02 6.59
CA ARG A 57 1.00 -10.81 6.99
C ARG A 57 1.89 -11.27 5.84
N ASP A 58 1.29 -11.62 4.72
CA ASP A 58 1.96 -12.19 3.55
C ASP A 58 1.91 -11.27 2.32
N LEU A 59 1.68 -9.97 2.52
CA LEU A 59 1.57 -8.99 1.45
C LEU A 59 2.74 -8.02 1.48
N PHE A 60 3.36 -7.83 0.32
CA PHE A 60 4.25 -6.71 0.04
C PHE A 60 4.17 -6.32 -1.43
N PHE A 61 4.75 -5.19 -1.78
CA PHE A 61 4.83 -4.64 -3.12
C PHE A 61 6.28 -4.48 -3.51
N ILE A 62 6.57 -4.66 -4.80
CA ILE A 62 7.90 -4.47 -5.36
C ILE A 62 7.79 -3.74 -6.70
N HIS A 63 8.60 -2.70 -6.86
CA HIS A 63 8.71 -1.93 -8.10
C HIS A 63 9.87 -2.47 -8.92
N SER A 64 9.57 -3.06 -10.08
CA SER A 64 10.56 -3.71 -10.92
C SER A 64 9.96 -4.04 -12.28
N THR A 65 10.73 -4.70 -13.14
CA THR A 65 10.23 -5.35 -14.35
C THR A 65 9.84 -6.80 -14.07
N PHE A 66 9.00 -7.37 -14.91
CA PHE A 66 8.58 -8.78 -14.77
C PHE A 66 9.76 -9.74 -14.93
N SER A 67 10.66 -9.50 -15.89
CA SER A 67 11.82 -10.34 -16.16
C SER A 67 12.87 -10.30 -15.03
N GLU A 68 13.11 -9.13 -14.42
CA GLU A 68 13.98 -9.03 -13.24
C GLU A 68 13.44 -9.87 -12.07
N LEU A 69 12.12 -9.79 -11.81
CA LEU A 69 11.51 -10.57 -10.76
C LEU A 69 11.50 -12.06 -11.05
N GLN A 70 11.26 -12.46 -12.30
CA GLN A 70 11.40 -13.87 -12.69
C GLN A 70 12.83 -14.38 -12.47
N SER A 71 13.82 -13.58 -12.81
CA SER A 71 15.23 -13.94 -12.61
C SER A 71 15.60 -14.04 -11.13
N ALA A 72 15.00 -13.19 -10.27
CA ALA A 72 15.18 -13.24 -8.83
C ALA A 72 14.45 -14.42 -8.15
N MET A 73 13.45 -15.01 -8.82
CA MET A 73 12.71 -16.19 -8.35
C MET A 73 13.46 -17.49 -8.63
N THR A 74 14.63 -17.66 -8.00
CA THR A 74 15.39 -18.89 -8.05
C THR A 74 14.73 -20.02 -7.23
N PRO A 75 15.10 -21.30 -7.48
CA PRO A 75 14.67 -22.41 -6.63
C PRO A 75 14.98 -22.13 -5.15
N GLY A 76 13.95 -22.18 -4.31
CA GLY A 76 14.07 -21.85 -2.88
C GLY A 76 13.78 -20.38 -2.53
N CYS A 77 13.43 -19.52 -3.49
CA CYS A 77 12.93 -18.19 -3.19
C CYS A 77 11.65 -18.29 -2.33
N ARG A 78 11.47 -17.29 -1.47
CA ARG A 78 10.36 -17.29 -0.49
C ARG A 78 9.31 -16.24 -0.78
N PHE A 79 9.11 -15.91 -2.05
CA PHE A 79 8.08 -14.99 -2.52
C PHE A 79 7.57 -15.41 -3.88
N GLN A 80 6.34 -14.98 -4.20
CA GLN A 80 5.71 -15.25 -5.49
C GLN A 80 4.77 -14.11 -5.88
N PHE A 81 4.47 -13.98 -7.16
CA PHE A 81 3.42 -13.08 -7.63
C PHE A 81 2.05 -13.47 -7.06
N ARG A 82 1.22 -12.47 -6.80
CA ARG A 82 -0.22 -12.66 -6.67
C ARG A 82 -0.85 -12.50 -8.06
N TYR A 83 -1.75 -13.41 -8.41
CA TYR A 83 -2.42 -13.43 -9.70
C TYR A 83 -3.90 -13.06 -9.57
N ARG A 84 -4.44 -12.46 -10.61
CA ARG A 84 -5.89 -12.20 -10.71
C ARG A 84 -6.62 -13.52 -10.86
N LEU A 85 -7.65 -13.72 -10.06
CA LEU A 85 -8.52 -14.88 -10.18
C LEU A 85 -9.43 -14.72 -11.40
N GLY A 86 -9.69 -15.84 -12.10
CA GLY A 86 -10.64 -15.88 -13.23
C GLY A 86 -10.12 -15.28 -14.54
N VAL A 87 -8.81 -15.00 -14.64
CA VAL A 87 -8.16 -14.53 -15.87
C VAL A 87 -7.32 -15.64 -16.47
N SER A 88 -7.46 -15.87 -17.77
CA SER A 88 -6.67 -16.86 -18.52
C SER A 88 -6.03 -16.18 -19.75
N PRO A 89 -4.68 -16.20 -19.90
CA PRO A 89 -3.70 -16.75 -18.97
C PRO A 89 -3.61 -15.97 -17.65
N PRO A 90 -3.12 -16.60 -16.56
CA PRO A 90 -2.95 -15.91 -15.29
C PRO A 90 -2.05 -14.69 -15.43
N ALA A 91 -2.55 -13.53 -14.99
CA ALA A 91 -1.80 -12.27 -15.01
C ALA A 91 -1.44 -11.83 -13.61
N PRO A 92 -0.19 -11.44 -13.33
CA PRO A 92 0.21 -10.84 -12.07
C PRO A 92 -0.65 -9.61 -11.74
N ILE A 93 -0.94 -9.42 -10.47
CA ILE A 93 -1.61 -8.20 -10.03
C ILE A 93 -0.57 -7.08 -9.99
N VAL A 94 -0.84 -6.00 -10.70
CA VAL A 94 -0.04 -4.77 -10.70
C VAL A 94 -0.87 -3.61 -10.17
N VAL A 95 -0.21 -2.70 -9.47
CA VAL A 95 -0.80 -1.43 -9.02
C VAL A 95 -0.23 -0.33 -9.90
N PRO A 96 -1.07 0.56 -10.47
CA PRO A 96 -0.58 1.71 -11.22
C PRO A 96 0.34 2.58 -10.36
N THR A 97 1.47 3.01 -10.90
CA THR A 97 2.51 3.76 -10.17
C THR A 97 1.95 4.96 -9.42
N LYS A 98 1.12 5.76 -10.07
CA LYS A 98 0.47 6.92 -9.44
C LYS A 98 -0.38 6.57 -8.21
N VAL A 99 -1.10 5.44 -8.29
CA VAL A 99 -1.93 4.97 -7.17
C VAL A 99 -1.06 4.52 -6.00
N MET A 100 0.02 3.80 -6.31
CA MET A 100 0.95 3.35 -5.28
C MET A 100 1.70 4.50 -4.61
N GLU A 101 2.16 5.49 -5.39
CA GLU A 101 2.77 6.71 -4.89
C GLU A 101 1.84 7.48 -3.94
N ASN A 102 0.58 7.68 -4.33
CA ASN A 102 -0.43 8.30 -3.48
C ASN A 102 -0.61 7.54 -2.16
N PHE A 103 -0.67 6.20 -2.24
CA PHE A 103 -0.82 5.34 -1.08
C PHE A 103 0.38 5.45 -0.13
N ILE A 104 1.60 5.31 -0.66
CA ILE A 104 2.85 5.43 0.11
C ILE A 104 2.92 6.81 0.77
N ARG A 105 2.61 7.87 0.04
CA ARG A 105 2.66 9.23 0.54
C ARG A 105 1.69 9.45 1.71
N VAL A 106 0.48 8.93 1.65
CA VAL A 106 -0.46 8.99 2.79
C VAL A 106 0.10 8.22 3.99
N VAL A 107 0.76 7.08 3.77
CA VAL A 107 1.38 6.31 4.87
C VAL A 107 2.51 7.09 5.54
N THR A 108 3.33 7.78 4.76
CA THR A 108 4.55 8.45 5.28
C THR A 108 4.28 9.84 5.83
N GLU A 109 3.38 10.59 5.20
CA GLU A 109 3.16 12.02 5.49
C GLU A 109 1.96 12.29 6.41
N SER A 110 1.10 11.28 6.66
CA SER A 110 -0.05 11.46 7.55
C SER A 110 0.32 11.24 9.01
N GLU A 111 -0.25 12.04 9.90
CA GLU A 111 -0.05 11.89 11.35
C GLU A 111 -0.65 10.60 11.91
N SER A 112 -1.82 10.20 11.39
CA SER A 112 -2.57 9.04 11.86
C SER A 112 -3.19 8.26 10.71
N PRO A 113 -2.37 7.61 9.86
CA PRO A 113 -2.89 6.78 8.77
C PRO A 113 -3.48 5.48 9.34
N GLU A 114 -4.64 5.08 8.83
CA GLU A 114 -5.32 3.84 9.21
C GLU A 114 -5.55 2.95 7.99
N TYR A 115 -5.08 1.71 8.05
CA TYR A 115 -5.36 0.72 7.02
C TYR A 115 -6.75 0.14 7.20
N ILE A 116 -7.49 0.05 6.12
CA ILE A 116 -8.85 -0.50 6.09
C ILE A 116 -9.01 -1.47 4.92
N PRO A 117 -9.90 -2.46 5.03
CA PRO A 117 -10.33 -3.24 3.88
C PRO A 117 -11.00 -2.34 2.82
N SER A 118 -10.81 -2.64 1.53
CA SER A 118 -11.41 -1.85 0.43
C SER A 118 -12.93 -1.76 0.54
N GLU A 119 -13.58 -2.79 1.02
CA GLU A 119 -15.05 -2.82 1.23
C GLU A 119 -15.52 -1.88 2.36
N SER A 120 -14.63 -1.48 3.26
CA SER A 120 -14.94 -0.54 4.34
C SER A 120 -14.99 0.91 3.89
N ILE A 121 -14.59 1.22 2.66
CA ILE A 121 -14.74 2.56 2.09
C ILE A 121 -16.23 2.87 1.94
N PRO A 122 -16.73 3.98 2.52
CA PRO A 122 -18.15 4.33 2.41
C PRO A 122 -18.59 4.49 0.96
N ARG A 123 -19.75 3.92 0.61
CA ARG A 123 -20.24 3.92 -0.79
C ARG A 123 -20.52 5.32 -1.32
N ASP A 124 -20.95 6.25 -0.46
CA ASP A 124 -21.25 7.63 -0.78
C ASP A 124 -20.06 8.48 -1.19
N VAL A 125 -18.81 8.02 -0.88
CA VAL A 125 -17.58 8.73 -1.25
C VAL A 125 -16.87 8.16 -2.47
N ARG A 126 -17.19 6.95 -2.90
CA ARG A 126 -16.50 6.27 -4.03
C ARG A 126 -16.53 7.06 -5.34
N ASN A 127 -17.47 7.96 -5.53
CA ASN A 127 -17.60 8.80 -6.73
C ASN A 127 -17.04 10.23 -6.54
N ARG A 128 -16.45 10.53 -5.38
CA ARG A 128 -15.89 11.84 -5.07
C ARG A 128 -14.38 11.80 -5.10
N LEU A 129 -13.83 11.65 -6.29
CA LEU A 129 -12.38 11.71 -6.49
C LEU A 129 -11.91 13.16 -6.43
N ILE A 130 -10.87 13.39 -5.65
CA ILE A 130 -10.26 14.71 -5.47
C ILE A 130 -8.75 14.63 -5.58
N ARG A 131 -8.14 15.77 -5.82
CA ARG A 131 -6.71 16.00 -5.61
C ARG A 131 -6.52 17.00 -4.47
N VAL A 132 -5.67 16.67 -3.52
CA VAL A 132 -5.27 17.59 -2.46
C VAL A 132 -4.35 18.65 -3.06
N VAL A 133 -4.53 19.92 -2.65
CA VAL A 133 -3.70 21.05 -3.06
C VAL A 133 -3.10 21.68 -1.82
N GLY A 134 -1.78 21.69 -1.76
CA GLY A 134 -1.00 22.23 -0.64
C GLY A 134 -0.79 21.23 0.51
N GLY A 135 0.13 21.58 1.39
CA GLY A 135 0.51 20.79 2.55
C GLY A 135 1.30 19.49 2.22
N PRO A 136 1.49 18.62 3.23
CA PRO A 136 2.29 17.39 3.08
C PRO A 136 1.72 16.42 2.04
N LEU A 137 0.40 16.42 1.86
CA LEU A 137 -0.32 15.55 0.92
C LEU A 137 -0.60 16.22 -0.43
N ASP A 138 0.07 17.32 -0.77
CA ASP A 138 -0.10 18.02 -2.04
C ASP A 138 0.03 17.08 -3.25
N GLY A 139 -0.94 17.12 -4.17
CA GLY A 139 -0.99 16.28 -5.36
C GLY A 139 -1.53 14.86 -5.13
N VAL A 140 -1.79 14.45 -3.89
CA VAL A 140 -2.40 13.14 -3.61
C VAL A 140 -3.83 13.11 -4.12
N GLU A 141 -4.15 12.05 -4.85
CA GLU A 141 -5.50 11.78 -5.37
C GLU A 141 -6.16 10.68 -4.54
N GLY A 142 -7.42 10.90 -4.22
CA GLY A 142 -8.18 9.96 -3.41
C GLY A 142 -9.65 10.33 -3.29
N MET A 143 -10.39 9.57 -2.52
CA MET A 143 -11.80 9.79 -2.25
C MET A 143 -11.97 10.57 -0.95
N LEU A 144 -12.82 11.59 -0.94
CA LEU A 144 -12.98 12.48 0.19
C LEU A 144 -14.37 12.35 0.84
N LYS A 145 -14.39 12.23 2.16
CA LYS A 145 -15.59 12.31 2.99
C LYS A 145 -15.54 13.53 3.90
N THR A 146 -16.55 14.38 3.79
CA THR A 146 -16.73 15.52 4.69
C THR A 146 -17.36 15.04 6.00
N ILE A 147 -16.80 15.47 7.12
CA ILE A 147 -17.35 15.23 8.45
C ILE A 147 -18.25 16.44 8.81
N ARG A 148 -19.55 16.19 8.99
CA ARG A 148 -20.53 17.27 9.27
C ARG A 148 -20.12 18.03 10.54
N GLY A 149 -20.09 19.36 10.44
CA GLY A 149 -19.75 20.24 11.57
C GLY A 149 -18.26 20.27 11.93
N SER A 150 -17.39 19.66 11.13
CA SER A 150 -15.96 19.62 11.37
C SER A 150 -15.16 20.24 10.21
N LYS A 151 -14.03 20.87 10.54
CA LYS A 151 -13.01 21.28 9.56
C LYS A 151 -12.24 20.07 9.00
N TYR A 152 -12.23 18.97 9.75
CA TYR A 152 -11.56 17.74 9.35
C TYR A 152 -12.35 16.99 8.30
N LYS A 153 -11.63 16.35 7.38
CA LYS A 153 -12.19 15.51 6.33
C LYS A 153 -11.41 14.19 6.29
N SER A 154 -12.08 13.12 5.93
CA SER A 154 -11.41 11.81 5.74
C SER A 154 -11.03 11.64 4.28
N LEU A 155 -9.75 11.42 4.03
CA LEU A 155 -9.21 11.05 2.72
C LEU A 155 -9.01 9.53 2.68
N TYR A 156 -9.45 8.90 1.61
CA TYR A 156 -9.27 7.47 1.34
C TYR A 156 -8.47 7.29 0.06
N VAL A 157 -7.39 6.52 0.13
CA VAL A 157 -6.62 6.08 -1.04
C VAL A 157 -6.70 4.56 -1.12
N GLU A 158 -7.27 4.05 -2.20
CA GLU A 158 -7.53 2.61 -2.40
C GLU A 158 -6.46 2.00 -3.32
N LEU A 159 -5.93 0.85 -2.92
CA LEU A 159 -5.27 -0.11 -3.79
C LEU A 159 -6.34 -1.12 -4.24
N PRO A 160 -6.86 -1.01 -5.47
CA PRO A 160 -8.09 -1.71 -5.88
C PRO A 160 -8.04 -3.22 -5.65
N GLY A 161 -9.03 -3.75 -4.94
CA GLY A 161 -9.15 -5.17 -4.64
C GLY A 161 -8.14 -5.71 -3.62
N ILE A 162 -7.36 -4.85 -2.97
CA ILE A 162 -6.34 -5.25 -1.99
C ILE A 162 -6.66 -4.65 -0.63
N MET A 163 -6.59 -3.33 -0.51
CA MET A 163 -6.83 -2.60 0.72
C MET A 163 -6.94 -1.10 0.45
N ALA A 164 -7.29 -0.33 1.46
CA ALA A 164 -7.23 1.12 1.39
C ALA A 164 -6.52 1.67 2.63
N ILE A 165 -6.11 2.94 2.52
CA ILE A 165 -5.65 3.71 3.65
C ILE A 165 -6.57 4.91 3.81
N SER A 166 -6.91 5.24 5.07
CA SER A 166 -7.62 6.46 5.40
C SER A 166 -6.78 7.35 6.31
N THR A 167 -6.93 8.64 6.14
CA THR A 167 -6.40 9.63 7.07
C THR A 167 -7.41 10.74 7.29
N VAL A 168 -7.43 11.28 8.49
CA VAL A 168 -8.27 12.42 8.85
C VAL A 168 -7.38 13.64 9.00
N SER A 169 -7.61 14.67 8.19
CA SER A 169 -6.82 15.89 8.20
C SER A 169 -7.66 17.13 7.86
N GLN A 170 -7.09 18.29 8.10
CA GLN A 170 -7.56 19.54 7.50
C GLN A 170 -6.84 19.69 6.16
N PHE A 171 -7.59 19.93 5.11
CA PHE A 171 -7.06 20.21 3.79
C PHE A 171 -7.37 21.66 3.44
N ASP A 172 -6.36 22.45 3.11
CA ASP A 172 -6.53 23.86 2.78
C ASP A 172 -7.34 24.02 1.50
N TYR A 173 -6.95 23.30 0.47
CA TYR A 173 -7.64 23.29 -0.81
C TYR A 173 -7.78 21.86 -1.35
N ILE A 174 -8.85 21.65 -2.09
CA ILE A 174 -9.12 20.39 -2.81
C ILE A 174 -9.60 20.72 -4.22
N GLN A 175 -9.11 19.99 -5.20
CA GLN A 175 -9.59 20.03 -6.58
C GLN A 175 -10.48 18.82 -6.82
N LEU A 176 -11.71 19.02 -7.27
CA LEU A 176 -12.56 17.93 -7.75
C LEU A 176 -11.98 17.41 -9.07
N LEU A 177 -11.89 16.09 -9.18
CA LEU A 177 -11.49 15.43 -10.41
C LEU A 177 -12.74 14.86 -11.06
N ASP A 178 -13.08 15.38 -12.23
CA ASP A 178 -14.17 14.82 -13.04
C ASP A 178 -13.76 13.44 -13.57
N LYS A 179 -14.74 12.54 -13.63
CA LYS A 179 -14.57 11.19 -14.21
C LYS A 179 -14.57 11.26 -15.72
#